data_be01bc4f9c0a7cba6e4855b43f467bdf
#
_entry.id   be01bc4f9c0a7cba6e4855b43f467bdf
#
_cell.length_a   1.000
_cell.length_b   1.000
_cell.length_c   1.000
_cell.angle_alpha   90.00
_cell.angle_beta   90.00
_cell.angle_gamma   90.00
#
_symmetry.space_group_name_H-M   'P 1'
#
loop_
_entity.id
_entity.type
_entity.pdbx_description
1 polymer ?
#
loop_
_entity_poly.entity_id
_entity_poly.type
_entity_poly.pdbx_seq_one_letter_code
_entity_poly.pdbx_strand_id
1 'polypeptide(L)'
;MWHKQRLAALDFEASDKDPASARIVSCALLLVGGGMDVDARTWTVNPGVPQNPEAVKVHGLTDDYLAANGMPAEEAVGEIVKAVAEVVAGGTPLVGHNLGGYDLNLLNAECARHLGDSLEGVVRQPLTRVVDTMVLDKHAAPFRRRVSPTQGPYQMRTSAETYGLPWDEDAAHGAEYDALQSARVAYRIGSIAHQPATDRPGWVQQLRNRRGPYDRFDDLAGIDVDELHRRQVGWAAAQTASYLEYLRQSDPNATLDGSWPLRPAGGAA
;
A
#
# COMPACT_ATOMS: atom_id res chain seq x y z
N MET A 1 -13.30 -2.25 16.20
CA MET A 1 -12.48 -1.16 15.62
C MET A 1 -11.54 -1.79 14.63
N TRP A 2 -11.64 -1.41 13.38
CA TRP A 2 -10.87 -2.00 12.25
C TRP A 2 -9.35 -2.00 12.48
N HIS A 3 -8.78 -0.97 13.10
CA HIS A 3 -7.34 -0.82 13.33
C HIS A 3 -6.76 -1.63 14.49
N LYS A 4 -7.62 -2.30 15.30
CA LYS A 4 -7.18 -3.13 16.45
C LYS A 4 -7.29 -4.63 16.21
N GLN A 5 -7.85 -5.02 15.07
CA GLN A 5 -7.94 -6.43 14.71
C GLN A 5 -6.63 -6.96 14.11
N ARG A 6 -6.56 -8.27 13.85
CA ARG A 6 -5.47 -8.87 13.08
C ARG A 6 -5.48 -8.28 11.67
N LEU A 7 -4.34 -7.84 11.18
CA LEU A 7 -4.13 -7.32 9.84
C LEU A 7 -3.03 -8.14 9.16
N ALA A 8 -3.11 -8.27 7.85
CA ALA A 8 -2.08 -8.86 7.01
C ALA A 8 -1.38 -7.75 6.24
N ALA A 9 -0.23 -7.32 6.74
CA ALA A 9 0.58 -6.30 6.11
C ALA A 9 1.34 -6.90 4.93
N LEU A 10 1.17 -6.31 3.75
CA LEU A 10 1.75 -6.76 2.49
C LEU A 10 2.52 -5.62 1.85
N ASP A 11 3.75 -5.93 1.41
CA ASP A 11 4.61 -5.01 0.69
C ASP A 11 5.53 -5.77 -0.27
N PHE A 12 5.90 -5.14 -1.38
CA PHE A 12 6.76 -5.69 -2.40
C PHE A 12 7.88 -4.73 -2.78
N GLU A 13 9.08 -5.28 -2.96
CA GLU A 13 10.10 -4.62 -3.78
C GLU A 13 9.98 -5.12 -5.23
N ALA A 14 10.22 -4.23 -6.18
CA ALA A 14 9.98 -4.51 -7.58
C ALA A 14 11.10 -4.01 -8.50
N SER A 15 11.22 -4.63 -9.67
CA SER A 15 12.23 -4.32 -10.66
C SER A 15 12.05 -2.98 -11.37
N ASP A 16 10.87 -2.34 -11.30
CA ASP A 16 10.54 -1.04 -11.92
C ASP A 16 9.33 -0.41 -11.22
N LYS A 17 9.03 0.83 -11.55
CA LYS A 17 7.93 1.66 -11.01
C LYS A 17 6.56 1.42 -11.63
N ASP A 18 6.47 0.81 -12.81
CA ASP A 18 5.20 0.49 -13.46
C ASP A 18 4.77 -0.93 -13.09
N PRO A 19 3.71 -1.13 -12.29
CA PRO A 19 3.29 -2.44 -11.80
C PRO A 19 2.86 -3.41 -12.93
N ALA A 20 2.48 -2.92 -14.10
CA ALA A 20 2.07 -3.77 -15.21
C ALA A 20 3.26 -4.48 -15.88
N SER A 21 4.42 -3.83 -15.92
CA SER A 21 5.65 -4.34 -16.56
C SER A 21 6.70 -4.81 -15.57
N ALA A 22 6.71 -4.28 -14.36
CA ALA A 22 7.62 -4.65 -13.27
C ALA A 22 7.54 -6.15 -12.91
N ARG A 23 8.55 -6.60 -12.19
CA ARG A 23 8.66 -7.96 -11.62
C ARG A 23 8.85 -7.86 -10.12
N ILE A 24 8.27 -8.78 -9.37
CA ILE A 24 8.54 -8.92 -7.94
C ILE A 24 9.99 -9.35 -7.75
N VAL A 25 10.72 -8.69 -6.84
CA VAL A 25 12.08 -9.08 -6.40
C VAL A 25 12.12 -9.42 -4.92
N SER A 26 11.21 -8.90 -4.12
CA SER A 26 11.00 -9.27 -2.72
C SER A 26 9.53 -9.10 -2.35
N CYS A 27 9.08 -9.89 -1.38
CA CYS A 27 7.74 -9.78 -0.80
C CYS A 27 7.80 -10.05 0.70
N ALA A 28 7.00 -9.32 1.45
CA ALA A 28 6.71 -9.61 2.85
C ALA A 28 5.20 -9.61 3.10
N LEU A 29 4.71 -10.65 3.77
CA LEU A 29 3.36 -10.78 4.29
C LEU A 29 3.43 -11.03 5.79
N LEU A 30 3.05 -10.02 6.58
CA LEU A 30 3.12 -10.06 8.04
C LEU A 30 1.71 -10.05 8.63
N LEU A 31 1.40 -11.05 9.43
CA LEU A 31 0.20 -11.02 10.26
C LEU A 31 0.52 -10.27 11.56
N VAL A 32 -0.12 -9.13 11.77
CA VAL A 32 0.15 -8.22 12.90
C VAL A 32 -1.12 -7.79 13.62
N GLY A 33 -1.01 -7.37 14.88
CA GLY A 33 -2.13 -6.85 15.66
C GLY A 33 -3.05 -7.95 16.23
N GLY A 34 -4.24 -7.56 16.68
CA GLY A 34 -5.19 -8.48 17.32
C GLY A 34 -4.73 -9.03 18.68
N GLY A 35 -3.68 -8.47 19.30
CA GLY A 35 -3.11 -8.98 20.54
C GLY A 35 -2.33 -10.29 20.39
N MET A 36 -1.90 -10.63 19.19
CA MET A 36 -1.13 -11.83 18.84
C MET A 36 0.27 -11.46 18.40
N ASP A 37 1.21 -12.40 18.53
CA ASP A 37 2.57 -12.25 18.02
C ASP A 37 2.58 -12.04 16.50
N VAL A 38 3.64 -11.40 16.01
CA VAL A 38 3.86 -11.22 14.57
C VAL A 38 4.20 -12.58 13.95
N ASP A 39 3.50 -12.91 12.86
CA ASP A 39 3.81 -14.04 12.00
C ASP A 39 4.26 -13.46 10.65
N ALA A 40 5.51 -13.67 10.29
CA ALA A 40 6.13 -13.08 9.10
C ALA A 40 6.49 -14.17 8.09
N ARG A 41 6.10 -13.94 6.83
CA ARG A 41 6.52 -14.72 5.67
C ARG A 41 7.18 -13.78 4.69
N THR A 42 8.38 -14.10 4.26
CA THR A 42 9.17 -13.30 3.32
C THR A 42 9.68 -14.14 2.16
N TRP A 43 9.76 -13.53 1.00
CA TRP A 43 10.28 -14.15 -0.22
C TRP A 43 11.30 -13.23 -0.87
N THR A 44 12.45 -13.79 -1.25
CA THR A 44 13.37 -13.18 -2.20
C THR A 44 13.15 -13.87 -3.54
N VAL A 45 12.90 -13.10 -4.58
CA VAL A 45 12.46 -13.60 -5.88
C VAL A 45 13.48 -13.31 -6.96
N ASN A 46 13.88 -14.32 -7.72
CA ASN A 46 14.64 -14.13 -8.95
C ASN A 46 13.65 -13.87 -10.09
N PRO A 47 13.57 -12.62 -10.60
CA PRO A 47 12.62 -12.29 -11.68
C PRO A 47 12.99 -12.88 -13.04
N GLY A 48 14.21 -13.39 -13.20
CA GLY A 48 14.72 -13.94 -14.48
C GLY A 48 14.96 -12.89 -15.57
N VAL A 49 14.85 -11.61 -15.25
CA VAL A 49 15.07 -10.48 -16.17
C VAL A 49 15.86 -9.38 -15.45
N PRO A 50 16.62 -8.55 -16.18
CA PRO A 50 17.32 -7.42 -15.58
C PRO A 50 16.36 -6.41 -14.96
N GLN A 51 16.80 -5.79 -13.88
CA GLN A 51 16.06 -4.74 -13.18
C GLN A 51 16.42 -3.34 -13.71
N ASN A 52 15.51 -2.38 -13.52
CA ASN A 52 15.84 -0.98 -13.67
C ASN A 52 16.90 -0.57 -12.62
N PRO A 53 18.07 0.01 -13.01
CA PRO A 53 19.11 0.42 -12.07
C PRO A 53 18.63 1.39 -10.97
N GLU A 54 17.59 2.20 -11.25
CA GLU A 54 17.03 3.10 -10.25
C GLU A 54 16.24 2.33 -9.17
N ALA A 55 15.59 1.22 -9.52
CA ALA A 55 14.94 0.34 -8.55
C ALA A 55 15.99 -0.33 -7.63
N VAL A 56 17.06 -0.87 -8.23
CA VAL A 56 18.17 -1.46 -7.48
C VAL A 56 18.80 -0.48 -6.48
N LYS A 57 18.91 0.80 -6.84
CA LYS A 57 19.41 1.84 -5.91
C LYS A 57 18.48 2.05 -4.71
N VAL A 58 17.19 1.81 -4.87
CA VAL A 58 16.19 1.99 -3.81
C VAL A 58 16.25 0.82 -2.82
N HIS A 59 16.09 -0.42 -3.27
CA HIS A 59 15.99 -1.59 -2.38
C HIS A 59 17.31 -2.36 -2.19
N GLY A 60 18.35 -2.07 -2.96
CA GLY A 60 19.69 -2.67 -2.79
C GLY A 60 19.85 -4.12 -3.30
N LEU A 61 18.79 -4.77 -3.79
CA LEU A 61 18.81 -6.15 -4.27
C LEU A 61 19.33 -6.19 -5.72
N THR A 62 20.60 -6.60 -5.92
CA THR A 62 21.21 -6.67 -7.25
C THR A 62 20.76 -7.91 -8.04
N ASP A 63 20.87 -7.88 -9.36
CA ASP A 63 20.55 -9.03 -10.23
C ASP A 63 21.39 -10.27 -9.86
N ASP A 64 22.66 -10.08 -9.56
CA ASP A 64 23.55 -11.16 -9.11
C ASP A 64 23.09 -11.77 -7.77
N TYR A 65 22.68 -10.93 -6.82
CA TYR A 65 22.13 -11.39 -5.54
C TYR A 65 20.86 -12.21 -5.73
N LEU A 66 19.92 -11.70 -6.55
CA LEU A 66 18.66 -12.39 -6.82
C LEU A 66 18.85 -13.67 -7.61
N ALA A 67 19.80 -13.72 -8.55
CA ALA A 67 20.15 -14.94 -9.26
C ALA A 67 20.71 -16.03 -8.34
N ALA A 68 21.48 -15.64 -7.31
CA ALA A 68 22.11 -16.57 -6.37
C ALA A 68 21.19 -17.02 -5.22
N ASN A 69 20.26 -16.15 -4.76
CA ASN A 69 19.51 -16.33 -3.52
C ASN A 69 17.97 -16.31 -3.73
N GLY A 70 17.49 -15.87 -4.88
CA GLY A 70 16.05 -15.72 -5.15
C GLY A 70 15.42 -17.04 -5.61
N MET A 71 14.20 -17.27 -5.14
CA MET A 71 13.32 -18.31 -5.66
C MET A 71 12.91 -17.97 -7.11
N PRO A 72 12.77 -18.95 -8.02
CA PRO A 72 12.21 -18.70 -9.34
C PRO A 72 10.85 -18.00 -9.28
N ALA A 73 10.61 -17.00 -10.15
CA ALA A 73 9.43 -16.14 -10.06
C ALA A 73 8.10 -16.92 -10.08
N GLU A 74 7.96 -17.93 -10.93
CA GLU A 74 6.74 -18.75 -11.01
C GLU A 74 6.42 -19.45 -9.67
N GLU A 75 7.44 -20.03 -9.03
CA GLU A 75 7.32 -20.71 -7.74
C GLU A 75 6.98 -19.71 -6.63
N ALA A 76 7.72 -18.59 -6.56
CA ALA A 76 7.52 -17.55 -5.56
C ALA A 76 6.12 -16.91 -5.68
N VAL A 77 5.68 -16.58 -6.88
CA VAL A 77 4.33 -16.02 -7.11
C VAL A 77 3.27 -17.03 -6.67
N GLY A 78 3.44 -18.32 -6.97
CA GLY A 78 2.55 -19.38 -6.51
C GLY A 78 2.42 -19.44 -4.98
N GLU A 79 3.54 -19.36 -4.25
CA GLU A 79 3.55 -19.35 -2.79
C GLU A 79 2.95 -18.07 -2.20
N ILE A 80 3.32 -16.91 -2.74
CA ILE A 80 2.80 -15.60 -2.30
C ILE A 80 1.27 -15.57 -2.46
N VAL A 81 0.76 -15.95 -3.63
CA VAL A 81 -0.69 -15.94 -3.88
C VAL A 81 -1.43 -16.93 -2.99
N LYS A 82 -0.84 -18.10 -2.72
CA LYS A 82 -1.39 -19.06 -1.77
C LYS A 82 -1.49 -18.46 -0.36
N ALA A 83 -0.45 -17.77 0.10
CA ALA A 83 -0.46 -17.08 1.39
C ALA A 83 -1.50 -15.95 1.44
N VAL A 84 -1.62 -15.16 0.37
CA VAL A 84 -2.67 -14.13 0.24
C VAL A 84 -4.06 -14.77 0.24
N ALA A 85 -4.27 -15.88 -0.47
CA ALA A 85 -5.54 -16.60 -0.49
C ALA A 85 -5.95 -17.13 0.90
N GLU A 86 -5.00 -17.66 1.67
CA GLU A 86 -5.22 -18.07 3.07
C GLU A 86 -5.70 -16.90 3.95
N VAL A 87 -5.07 -15.75 3.81
CA VAL A 87 -5.42 -14.52 4.53
C VAL A 87 -6.82 -14.03 4.15
N VAL A 88 -7.12 -13.96 2.85
CA VAL A 88 -8.42 -13.50 2.33
C VAL A 88 -9.53 -14.47 2.76
N ALA A 89 -9.32 -15.80 2.63
CA ALA A 89 -10.26 -16.82 3.05
C ALA A 89 -10.52 -16.77 4.57
N GLY A 90 -9.51 -16.45 5.37
CA GLY A 90 -9.62 -16.22 6.82
C GLY A 90 -10.32 -14.91 7.21
N GLY A 91 -10.66 -14.08 6.24
CA GLY A 91 -11.30 -12.78 6.47
C GLY A 91 -10.37 -11.72 7.10
N THR A 92 -9.06 -11.95 7.14
CA THR A 92 -8.07 -10.99 7.65
C THR A 92 -7.86 -9.89 6.61
N PRO A 93 -7.98 -8.60 6.97
CA PRO A 93 -7.79 -7.51 6.02
C PRO A 93 -6.34 -7.39 5.58
N LEU A 94 -6.14 -7.18 4.27
CA LEU A 94 -4.84 -6.77 3.73
C LEU A 94 -4.59 -5.30 4.06
N VAL A 95 -3.39 -4.96 4.49
CA VAL A 95 -2.96 -3.57 4.73
C VAL A 95 -1.63 -3.31 4.05
N GLY A 96 -1.48 -2.12 3.47
CA GLY A 96 -0.23 -1.67 2.85
C GLY A 96 -0.27 -0.16 2.58
N HIS A 97 0.81 0.37 2.05
CA HIS A 97 0.90 1.78 1.69
C HIS A 97 0.97 1.95 0.18
N ASN A 98 -0.03 2.56 -0.42
CA ASN A 98 -0.25 2.57 -1.88
C ASN A 98 -0.57 1.17 -2.43
N LEU A 99 -1.11 0.32 -1.56
CA LEU A 99 -1.33 -1.09 -1.83
C LEU A 99 -2.19 -1.32 -3.07
N GLY A 100 -3.31 -0.60 -3.20
CA GLY A 100 -4.18 -0.65 -4.38
C GLY A 100 -3.67 0.18 -5.56
N GLY A 101 -2.72 1.09 -5.34
CA GLY A 101 -2.09 1.85 -6.41
C GLY A 101 -0.95 1.11 -7.11
N TYR A 102 -0.24 0.23 -6.38
CA TYR A 102 0.94 -0.45 -6.86
C TYR A 102 0.94 -1.95 -6.57
N ASP A 103 1.06 -2.39 -5.33
CA ASP A 103 1.41 -3.76 -4.94
C ASP A 103 0.42 -4.82 -5.42
N LEU A 104 -0.88 -4.58 -5.24
CA LEU A 104 -1.90 -5.53 -5.70
C LEU A 104 -1.96 -5.59 -7.23
N ASN A 105 -1.65 -4.51 -7.93
CA ASN A 105 -1.57 -4.50 -9.39
C ASN A 105 -0.32 -5.19 -9.91
N LEU A 106 0.82 -5.06 -9.20
CA LEU A 106 2.03 -5.82 -9.47
C LEU A 106 1.77 -7.33 -9.31
N LEU A 107 1.19 -7.74 -8.19
CA LEU A 107 0.85 -9.15 -7.95
C LEU A 107 -0.17 -9.67 -8.97
N ASN A 108 -1.15 -8.85 -9.36
CA ASN A 108 -2.12 -9.21 -10.39
C ASN A 108 -1.45 -9.43 -11.76
N ALA A 109 -0.47 -8.59 -12.13
CA ALA A 109 0.30 -8.77 -13.36
C ALA A 109 1.19 -10.02 -13.31
N GLU A 110 1.79 -10.33 -12.16
CA GLU A 110 2.57 -11.54 -11.96
C GLU A 110 1.70 -12.81 -11.99
N CYS A 111 0.49 -12.76 -11.42
CA CYS A 111 -0.49 -13.85 -11.54
C CYS A 111 -0.84 -14.13 -13.00
N ALA A 112 -1.17 -13.10 -13.77
CA ALA A 112 -1.49 -13.26 -15.19
C ALA A 112 -0.31 -13.85 -15.97
N ARG A 113 0.93 -13.48 -15.62
CA ARG A 113 2.16 -13.90 -16.31
C ARG A 113 2.55 -15.33 -15.98
N HIS A 114 2.48 -15.73 -14.72
CA HIS A 114 3.00 -17.02 -14.24
C HIS A 114 1.92 -18.07 -14.00
N LEU A 115 0.69 -17.64 -13.67
CA LEU A 115 -0.41 -18.54 -13.30
C LEU A 115 -1.55 -18.52 -14.32
N GLY A 116 -1.50 -17.62 -15.33
CA GLY A 116 -2.46 -17.56 -16.43
C GLY A 116 -3.84 -17.00 -16.07
N ASP A 117 -3.99 -16.38 -14.89
CA ASP A 117 -5.25 -15.81 -14.41
C ASP A 117 -4.98 -14.51 -13.60
N SER A 118 -6.04 -13.74 -13.35
CA SER A 118 -5.98 -12.58 -12.47
C SER A 118 -5.75 -12.97 -11.01
N LEU A 119 -5.31 -12.05 -10.17
CA LEU A 119 -5.15 -12.28 -8.73
C LEU A 119 -6.45 -12.80 -8.08
N GLU A 120 -7.59 -12.16 -8.34
CA GLU A 120 -8.89 -12.59 -7.80
C GLU A 120 -9.33 -13.94 -8.38
N GLY A 121 -8.98 -14.25 -9.63
CA GLY A 121 -9.22 -15.54 -10.27
C GLY A 121 -8.46 -16.67 -9.59
N VAL A 122 -7.15 -16.45 -9.28
CA VAL A 122 -6.34 -17.45 -8.57
C VAL A 122 -6.75 -17.59 -7.11
N VAL A 123 -6.99 -16.45 -6.42
CA VAL A 123 -7.46 -16.42 -5.01
C VAL A 123 -8.90 -16.97 -4.89
N ARG A 124 -9.68 -16.97 -5.97
CA ARG A 124 -11.09 -17.37 -6.06
C ARG A 124 -12.04 -16.59 -5.14
N GLN A 125 -11.66 -15.37 -4.82
CA GLN A 125 -12.46 -14.45 -4.02
C GLN A 125 -12.12 -13.02 -4.40
N PRO A 126 -13.09 -12.09 -4.34
CA PRO A 126 -12.81 -10.66 -4.52
C PRO A 126 -12.06 -10.10 -3.30
N LEU A 127 -11.19 -9.12 -3.54
CA LEU A 127 -10.45 -8.42 -2.50
C LEU A 127 -11.32 -7.29 -1.90
N THR A 128 -12.14 -7.64 -0.93
CA THR A 128 -13.14 -6.74 -0.31
C THR A 128 -12.74 -6.18 1.06
N ARG A 129 -11.54 -6.53 1.57
CA ARG A 129 -11.02 -6.08 2.86
C ARG A 129 -9.59 -5.56 2.73
N VAL A 130 -9.43 -4.50 1.96
CA VAL A 130 -8.15 -3.83 1.75
C VAL A 130 -8.12 -2.52 2.52
N VAL A 131 -7.02 -2.25 3.19
CA VAL A 131 -6.72 -1.01 3.94
C VAL A 131 -5.47 -0.39 3.34
N ASP A 132 -5.63 0.62 2.51
CA ASP A 132 -4.53 1.34 1.88
C ASP A 132 -4.22 2.61 2.67
N THR A 133 -3.10 2.63 3.38
CA THR A 133 -2.75 3.73 4.26
C THR A 133 -2.49 5.04 3.53
N MET A 134 -2.08 5.02 2.26
CA MET A 134 -1.95 6.24 1.47
C MET A 134 -3.33 6.83 1.14
N VAL A 135 -4.31 6.01 0.78
CA VAL A 135 -5.69 6.44 0.54
C VAL A 135 -6.30 7.03 1.80
N LEU A 136 -6.12 6.33 2.95
CA LEU A 136 -6.60 6.80 4.24
C LEU A 136 -5.96 8.13 4.66
N ASP A 137 -4.65 8.24 4.53
CA ASP A 137 -3.89 9.43 4.92
C ASP A 137 -4.27 10.65 4.06
N LYS A 138 -4.36 10.47 2.74
CA LYS A 138 -4.84 11.52 1.83
C LYS A 138 -6.28 11.94 2.13
N HIS A 139 -7.13 11.02 2.56
CA HIS A 139 -8.50 11.34 2.95
C HIS A 139 -8.55 12.06 4.30
N ALA A 140 -7.91 11.48 5.34
CA ALA A 140 -7.98 11.98 6.71
C ALA A 140 -7.30 13.35 6.90
N ALA A 141 -6.16 13.56 6.22
CA ALA A 141 -5.35 14.77 6.32
C ALA A 141 -4.98 15.31 4.92
N PRO A 142 -5.96 15.79 4.13
CA PRO A 142 -5.72 16.28 2.78
C PRO A 142 -4.86 17.56 2.80
N PHE A 143 -4.22 17.84 1.66
CA PHE A 143 -3.44 19.06 1.42
C PHE A 143 -2.22 19.27 2.33
N ARG A 144 -1.61 18.17 2.81
CA ARG A 144 -0.30 18.28 3.45
C ARG A 144 0.74 18.79 2.43
N ARG A 145 1.68 19.58 2.92
CA ARG A 145 2.74 20.15 2.07
C ARG A 145 3.85 19.12 1.85
N ARG A 146 4.54 19.23 0.71
CA ARG A 146 5.81 18.52 0.50
C ARG A 146 6.81 18.88 1.59
N VAL A 147 7.57 17.90 2.03
CA VAL A 147 8.66 18.09 3.02
C VAL A 147 9.89 18.64 2.32
N SER A 148 10.22 18.10 1.12
CA SER A 148 11.34 18.52 0.29
C SER A 148 11.03 18.31 -1.20
N PRO A 149 11.89 18.73 -2.14
CA PRO A 149 11.72 18.41 -3.55
C PRO A 149 11.62 16.92 -3.86
N THR A 150 12.27 16.06 -3.07
CA THR A 150 12.30 14.60 -3.24
C THR A 150 11.35 13.88 -2.30
N GLN A 151 10.88 14.51 -1.21
CA GLN A 151 9.99 13.90 -0.23
C GLN A 151 8.57 14.46 -0.33
N GLY A 152 7.67 13.68 -0.92
CA GLY A 152 6.25 13.99 -1.05
C GLY A 152 5.48 13.90 0.27
N PRO A 153 4.27 14.50 0.36
CA PRO A 153 3.52 14.58 1.62
C PRO A 153 2.93 13.26 2.10
N TYR A 154 2.80 12.29 1.22
CA TYR A 154 2.14 11.00 1.48
C TYR A 154 3.02 9.80 1.11
N GLN A 155 4.32 9.95 1.06
CA GLN A 155 5.25 8.82 1.00
C GLN A 155 5.28 8.11 2.36
N MET A 156 5.62 6.83 2.39
CA MET A 156 5.64 6.01 3.61
C MET A 156 6.42 6.69 4.74
N ARG A 157 7.65 7.13 4.47
CA ARG A 157 8.47 7.89 5.43
C ARG A 157 7.72 9.09 6.01
N THR A 158 7.19 9.96 5.13
CA THR A 158 6.48 11.18 5.56
C THR A 158 5.24 10.85 6.39
N SER A 159 4.52 9.79 6.02
CA SER A 159 3.37 9.32 6.78
C SER A 159 3.79 8.78 8.14
N ALA A 160 4.81 7.92 8.20
CA ALA A 160 5.35 7.42 9.46
C ALA A 160 5.76 8.55 10.41
N GLU A 161 6.59 9.48 9.94
CA GLU A 161 7.03 10.64 10.72
C GLU A 161 5.86 11.54 11.18
N THR A 162 4.88 11.79 10.31
CA THR A 162 3.68 12.58 10.62
C THR A 162 2.86 11.94 11.75
N TYR A 163 2.74 10.64 11.74
CA TYR A 163 1.99 9.87 12.75
C TYR A 163 2.82 9.53 13.99
N GLY A 164 4.04 10.08 14.12
CA GLY A 164 4.91 9.92 15.28
C GLY A 164 5.50 8.52 15.41
N LEU A 165 5.73 7.87 14.28
CA LEU A 165 6.44 6.59 14.21
C LEU A 165 7.91 6.83 13.89
N PRO A 166 8.84 6.05 14.48
CA PRO A 166 10.24 6.10 14.11
C PRO A 166 10.43 5.65 12.66
N TRP A 167 11.39 6.24 11.98
CA TRP A 167 11.82 5.84 10.66
C TRP A 167 13.29 5.43 10.71
N ASP A 168 13.60 4.28 10.20
CA ASP A 168 14.95 3.73 10.10
C ASP A 168 15.35 3.71 8.61
N GLU A 169 16.32 4.54 8.24
CA GLU A 169 16.80 4.67 6.86
C GLU A 169 17.53 3.42 6.36
N ASP A 170 18.17 2.68 7.26
CA ASP A 170 18.94 1.49 6.90
C ASP A 170 18.02 0.27 6.68
N ALA A 171 16.87 0.24 7.36
CA ALA A 171 15.86 -0.80 7.20
C ALA A 171 14.81 -0.48 6.13
N ALA A 172 14.65 0.80 5.78
CA ALA A 172 13.73 1.28 4.77
C ALA A 172 14.01 0.69 3.39
N HIS A 173 12.96 0.55 2.59
CA HIS A 173 13.02 -0.14 1.29
C HIS A 173 13.38 -1.62 1.42
N GLY A 174 13.07 -2.22 2.56
CA GLY A 174 12.99 -3.65 2.74
C GLY A 174 11.55 -4.04 2.97
N ALA A 175 10.99 -4.96 2.17
CA ALA A 175 9.56 -5.28 2.17
C ALA A 175 9.01 -5.61 3.57
N GLU A 176 9.78 -6.28 4.43
CA GLU A 176 9.36 -6.61 5.80
C GLU A 176 9.19 -5.34 6.67
N TYR A 177 10.15 -4.42 6.60
CA TYR A 177 10.08 -3.17 7.34
C TYR A 177 8.93 -2.30 6.86
N ASP A 178 8.77 -2.14 5.54
CA ASP A 178 7.76 -1.26 4.95
C ASP A 178 6.34 -1.85 5.15
N ALA A 179 6.16 -3.17 5.06
CA ALA A 179 4.92 -3.84 5.45
C ALA A 179 4.56 -3.55 6.92
N LEU A 180 5.52 -3.70 7.85
CA LEU A 180 5.29 -3.41 9.26
C LEU A 180 4.96 -1.93 9.51
N GLN A 181 5.66 -1.00 8.85
CA GLN A 181 5.39 0.43 8.96
C GLN A 181 4.00 0.78 8.43
N SER A 182 3.55 0.17 7.33
CA SER A 182 2.21 0.38 6.80
C SER A 182 1.13 0.01 7.83
N ALA A 183 1.27 -1.13 8.49
CA ALA A 183 0.35 -1.55 9.56
C ALA A 183 0.37 -0.61 10.77
N ARG A 184 1.56 -0.11 11.16
CA ARG A 184 1.70 0.90 12.23
C ARG A 184 1.03 2.21 11.86
N VAL A 185 1.19 2.68 10.62
CA VAL A 185 0.50 3.89 10.11
C VAL A 185 -1.01 3.68 10.15
N ALA A 186 -1.53 2.53 9.68
CA ALA A 186 -2.95 2.20 9.77
C ALA A 186 -3.47 2.25 11.21
N TYR A 187 -2.72 1.66 12.16
CA TYR A 187 -3.07 1.70 13.58
C TYR A 187 -3.12 3.13 14.13
N ARG A 188 -2.14 3.99 13.77
CA ARG A 188 -2.09 5.38 14.23
C ARG A 188 -3.24 6.20 13.65
N ILE A 189 -3.53 6.07 12.34
CA ILE A 189 -4.67 6.72 11.69
C ILE A 189 -5.98 6.32 12.41
N GLY A 190 -6.21 5.02 12.60
CA GLY A 190 -7.40 4.53 13.27
C GLY A 190 -7.48 4.97 14.74
N SER A 191 -6.35 5.00 15.45
CA SER A 191 -6.30 5.47 16.85
C SER A 191 -6.69 6.94 16.96
N ILE A 192 -6.18 7.81 16.09
CA ILE A 192 -6.53 9.24 16.04
C ILE A 192 -8.02 9.42 15.69
N ALA A 193 -8.52 8.64 14.72
CA ALA A 193 -9.93 8.71 14.33
C ALA A 193 -10.90 8.42 15.48
N HIS A 194 -10.51 7.54 16.41
CA HIS A 194 -11.34 7.16 17.54
C HIS A 194 -11.11 7.99 18.82
N GLN A 195 -10.20 8.97 18.77
CA GLN A 195 -10.03 9.95 19.85
C GLN A 195 -11.05 11.08 19.74
N PRO A 196 -11.53 11.63 20.87
CA PRO A 196 -12.25 12.90 20.85
C PRO A 196 -11.45 13.96 20.08
N ALA A 197 -12.13 14.82 19.34
CA ALA A 197 -11.46 15.80 18.51
C ALA A 197 -10.50 16.72 19.28
N THR A 198 -10.82 17.01 20.55
CA THR A 198 -9.99 17.80 21.48
C THR A 198 -8.69 17.11 21.89
N ASP A 199 -8.66 15.79 21.84
CA ASP A 199 -7.54 14.98 22.33
C ASP A 199 -6.60 14.53 21.21
N ARG A 200 -6.95 14.87 19.95
CA ARG A 200 -6.13 14.57 18.77
C ARG A 200 -4.82 15.35 18.79
N PRO A 201 -3.75 14.83 18.15
CA PRO A 201 -2.46 15.52 18.08
C PRO A 201 -2.59 16.98 17.62
N GLY A 202 -1.72 17.85 18.12
CA GLY A 202 -1.77 19.29 17.83
C GLY A 202 -1.70 19.62 16.33
N TRP A 203 -0.99 18.83 15.52
CA TRP A 203 -0.95 19.00 14.07
C TRP A 203 -2.31 18.74 13.40
N VAL A 204 -3.10 17.78 13.92
CA VAL A 204 -4.48 17.52 13.44
C VAL A 204 -5.40 18.69 13.80
N GLN A 205 -5.28 19.20 15.02
CA GLN A 205 -6.05 20.37 15.46
C GLN A 205 -5.73 21.61 14.60
N GLN A 206 -4.48 21.77 14.16
CA GLN A 206 -4.08 22.85 13.25
C GLN A 206 -4.74 22.73 11.86
N LEU A 207 -5.03 21.52 11.38
CA LEU A 207 -5.77 21.35 10.13
C LEU A 207 -7.20 21.87 10.24
N ARG A 208 -7.86 21.72 11.40
CA ARG A 208 -9.21 22.24 11.66
C ARG A 208 -9.30 23.75 11.69
N ASN A 209 -8.24 24.42 12.12
CA ASN A 209 -8.20 25.88 12.27
C ASN A 209 -7.95 26.63 10.95
N ARG A 210 -7.72 25.94 9.85
CA ARG A 210 -7.63 26.53 8.51
C ARG A 210 -9.02 26.72 7.90
N ARG A 211 -9.17 27.62 6.94
CA ARG A 211 -10.44 27.88 6.25
C ARG A 211 -10.98 26.62 5.56
N GLY A 212 -11.76 25.81 6.28
CA GLY A 212 -12.41 24.58 5.84
C GLY A 212 -12.07 23.39 6.75
N PRO A 213 -12.89 22.32 6.77
CA PRO A 213 -12.65 21.12 7.52
C PRO A 213 -11.60 20.25 6.78
N TYR A 214 -10.31 20.53 7.01
CA TYR A 214 -9.23 19.74 6.43
C TYR A 214 -8.84 18.50 7.25
N ASP A 215 -9.59 18.19 8.31
CA ASP A 215 -9.48 17.00 9.13
C ASP A 215 -10.73 16.15 8.92
N ARG A 216 -10.56 14.94 8.37
CA ARG A 216 -11.64 13.99 8.11
C ARG A 216 -11.45 12.68 8.87
N PHE A 217 -10.74 12.71 9.99
CA PHE A 217 -10.56 11.49 10.81
C PHE A 217 -11.88 10.93 11.32
N ASP A 218 -12.91 11.77 11.52
CA ASP A 218 -14.24 11.32 11.95
C ASP A 218 -14.89 10.34 10.96
N ASP A 219 -14.57 10.44 9.67
CA ASP A 219 -15.09 9.53 8.62
C ASP A 219 -14.57 8.09 8.78
N LEU A 220 -13.50 7.89 9.53
CA LEU A 220 -12.86 6.61 9.77
C LEU A 220 -13.30 5.97 11.10
N ALA A 221 -14.06 6.69 11.93
CA ALA A 221 -14.52 6.24 13.21
C ALA A 221 -15.85 5.47 13.11
N GLY A 222 -16.03 4.47 13.97
CA GLY A 222 -17.32 3.78 14.12
C GLY A 222 -17.72 2.88 12.95
N ILE A 223 -16.83 2.65 11.98
CA ILE A 223 -17.05 1.76 10.84
C ILE A 223 -16.23 0.47 10.98
N ASP A 224 -16.70 -0.59 10.34
CA ASP A 224 -15.95 -1.84 10.21
C ASP A 224 -15.02 -1.82 8.97
N VAL A 225 -14.29 -2.90 8.76
CA VAL A 225 -13.33 -2.97 7.65
C VAL A 225 -14.01 -3.09 6.29
N ASP A 226 -15.19 -3.68 6.21
CA ASP A 226 -15.93 -3.85 4.95
C ASP A 226 -16.44 -2.48 4.48
N GLU A 227 -16.98 -1.68 5.40
CA GLU A 227 -17.37 -0.30 5.14
C GLU A 227 -16.17 0.58 4.81
N LEU A 228 -15.05 0.41 5.54
CA LEU A 228 -13.82 1.15 5.28
C LEU A 228 -13.29 0.87 3.86
N HIS A 229 -13.25 -0.41 3.45
CA HIS A 229 -12.88 -0.79 2.09
C HIS A 229 -13.78 -0.11 1.05
N ARG A 230 -15.10 -0.21 1.24
CA ARG A 230 -16.08 0.36 0.31
C ARG A 230 -15.94 1.89 0.17
N ARG A 231 -15.64 2.60 1.25
CA ARG A 231 -15.37 4.04 1.21
C ARG A 231 -14.07 4.37 0.49
N GLN A 232 -13.04 3.56 0.68
CA GLN A 232 -11.75 3.77 0.00
C GLN A 232 -11.86 3.69 -1.53
N VAL A 233 -12.76 2.89 -2.08
CA VAL A 233 -13.04 2.87 -3.53
C VAL A 233 -13.39 4.29 -4.02
N GLY A 234 -14.32 4.96 -3.35
CA GLY A 234 -14.72 6.34 -3.69
C GLY A 234 -13.62 7.37 -3.42
N TRP A 235 -12.89 7.21 -2.32
CA TRP A 235 -11.79 8.13 -1.98
C TRP A 235 -10.62 8.01 -2.96
N ALA A 236 -10.24 6.81 -3.34
CA ALA A 236 -9.18 6.56 -4.32
C ALA A 236 -9.55 7.17 -5.68
N ALA A 237 -10.77 6.96 -6.16
CA ALA A 237 -11.27 7.53 -7.40
C ALA A 237 -11.23 9.08 -7.36
N ALA A 238 -11.69 9.69 -6.27
CA ALA A 238 -11.67 11.15 -6.11
C ALA A 238 -10.23 11.70 -6.04
N GLN A 239 -9.32 10.99 -5.37
CA GLN A 239 -7.89 11.37 -5.29
C GLN A 239 -7.23 11.28 -6.67
N THR A 240 -7.52 10.23 -7.44
CA THR A 240 -7.02 10.07 -8.81
C THR A 240 -7.56 11.16 -9.74
N ALA A 241 -8.85 11.47 -9.66
CA ALA A 241 -9.45 12.55 -10.44
C ALA A 241 -8.80 13.91 -10.15
N SER A 242 -8.60 14.24 -8.86
CA SER A 242 -7.92 15.49 -8.45
C SER A 242 -6.46 15.54 -8.93
N TYR A 243 -5.75 14.41 -8.89
CA TYR A 243 -4.38 14.36 -9.40
C TYR A 243 -4.32 14.47 -10.93
N LEU A 244 -5.27 13.88 -11.63
CA LEU A 244 -5.42 14.01 -13.08
C LEU A 244 -5.67 15.45 -13.51
N GLU A 245 -6.52 16.19 -12.78
CA GLU A 245 -6.73 17.62 -13.02
C GLU A 245 -5.43 18.42 -12.86
N TYR A 246 -4.62 18.09 -11.85
CA TYR A 246 -3.31 18.70 -11.67
C TYR A 246 -2.35 18.40 -12.84
N LEU A 247 -2.26 17.15 -13.27
CA LEU A 247 -1.40 16.75 -14.41
C LEU A 247 -1.81 17.44 -15.71
N ARG A 248 -3.11 17.60 -15.95
CA ARG A 248 -3.66 18.25 -17.15
C ARG A 248 -3.34 19.74 -17.26
N GLN A 249 -2.82 20.36 -16.21
CA GLN A 249 -2.29 21.73 -16.30
C GLN A 249 -1.00 21.78 -17.13
N SER A 250 -0.22 20.70 -17.17
CA SER A 250 1.02 20.60 -17.97
C SER A 250 0.91 19.65 -19.15
N ASP A 251 0.07 18.62 -19.08
CA ASP A 251 -0.23 17.67 -20.14
C ASP A 251 -1.74 17.49 -20.29
N PRO A 252 -2.38 18.21 -21.24
CA PRO A 252 -3.83 18.14 -21.47
C PRO A 252 -4.33 16.74 -21.84
N ASN A 253 -3.48 15.86 -22.34
CA ASN A 253 -3.83 14.49 -22.75
C ASN A 253 -3.56 13.46 -21.64
N ALA A 254 -3.12 13.88 -20.45
CA ALA A 254 -2.89 12.96 -19.35
C ALA A 254 -4.13 12.13 -19.04
N THR A 255 -3.93 10.84 -18.82
CA THR A 255 -4.94 9.87 -18.39
C THR A 255 -4.45 9.11 -17.18
N LEU A 256 -5.35 8.77 -16.28
CA LEU A 256 -5.08 7.90 -15.13
C LEU A 256 -6.25 6.96 -14.93
N ASP A 257 -5.97 5.71 -14.62
CA ASP A 257 -6.97 4.75 -14.17
C ASP A 257 -7.20 4.92 -12.65
N GLY A 258 -8.43 5.26 -12.28
CA GLY A 258 -8.87 5.44 -10.89
C GLY A 258 -9.43 4.18 -10.24
N SER A 259 -9.36 3.03 -10.92
CA SER A 259 -9.81 1.75 -10.36
C SER A 259 -8.98 1.37 -9.14
N TRP A 260 -9.66 0.89 -8.09
CA TRP A 260 -9.06 0.48 -6.84
C TRP A 260 -9.91 -0.63 -6.19
N PRO A 261 -9.34 -1.68 -5.56
CA PRO A 261 -7.90 -1.89 -5.31
C PRO A 261 -7.15 -2.53 -6.48
N LEU A 262 -7.84 -3.00 -7.50
CA LEU A 262 -7.24 -3.57 -8.71
C LEU A 262 -7.67 -2.80 -9.95
N ARG A 263 -6.75 -2.68 -10.90
CA ARG A 263 -7.05 -2.17 -12.24
C ARG A 263 -7.61 -3.32 -13.11
N PRO A 264 -8.56 -3.03 -14.01
CA PRO A 264 -9.03 -4.02 -14.97
C PRO A 264 -7.88 -4.60 -15.79
N ALA A 265 -7.93 -5.90 -16.07
CA ALA A 265 -6.95 -6.54 -16.93
C ALA A 265 -6.96 -5.87 -18.32
N GLY A 266 -5.80 -5.37 -18.79
CA GLY A 266 -5.67 -4.71 -20.10
C GLY A 266 -5.89 -3.20 -20.12
N GLY A 267 -6.06 -2.54 -18.98
CA GLY A 267 -6.02 -1.07 -18.88
C GLY A 267 -4.57 -0.59 -19.04
N ALA A 268 -4.30 0.20 -20.08
CA ALA A 268 -3.04 0.92 -20.21
C ALA A 268 -2.92 1.94 -19.05
N ALA A 269 -1.72 2.07 -18.50
CA ALA A 269 -1.39 3.06 -17.48
C ALA A 269 -1.48 4.49 -18.00
#